data_a76a96092d67bf6f9264ebdf9a2fa6ac
#
_entry.id   a76a96092d67bf6f9264ebdf9a2fa6ac
#
_cell.length_a   1.000
_cell.length_b   1.000
_cell.length_c   1.000
_cell.angle_alpha   90.00
_cell.angle_beta   90.00
_cell.angle_gamma   90.00
#
_symmetry.space_group_name_H-M   'P 1'
#
loop_
_entity.id
_entity.type
_entity.pdbx_description
1 polymer ?
#
loop_
_entity_poly.entity_id
_entity_poly.type
_entity_poly.pdbx_seq_one_letter_code
_entity_poly.pdbx_strand_id
1 'polypeptide(L)'
;MVRRSIVFWAAAVAALSWAAPARAINGGAPASKEIAAQTVMIVSTRGASCTGTVIARDLVLTAAHCVQPKSDYAVVIPGTTPRIVPVTKIVLHPRYDPRQFETRRPSPDMAIVKIAEPLPPNYRVAKLATTAAFPKHGTMFVLAGFGFAKDNDPRSAGTLRSVTLPNVGSTGDSMIRVSAGNDSIAGACIGDSGGPAFLDGEVAGVIGWTSIPAGKNCGFTTGVTLIGFQRGWIERTVRSLGTPLN
;
A
#
# COMPACT_ATOMS: atom_id res chain seq x y z
N MET A 1 48.79 -25.31 57.45
CA MET A 1 47.98 -24.16 57.01
C MET A 1 47.79 -24.27 55.48
N VAL A 2 46.63 -24.73 55.04
CA VAL A 2 46.33 -24.93 53.60
C VAL A 2 45.42 -23.77 53.15
N ARG A 3 45.93 -22.91 52.27
CA ARG A 3 45.14 -21.82 51.64
C ARG A 3 44.33 -22.41 50.53
N ARG A 4 43.01 -22.40 50.68
CA ARG A 4 42.03 -22.70 49.58
C ARG A 4 41.80 -21.42 48.72
N SER A 5 42.24 -21.45 47.49
CA SER A 5 41.91 -20.42 46.47
C SER A 5 40.55 -20.72 45.92
N ILE A 6 39.61 -19.79 46.09
CA ILE A 6 38.27 -19.85 45.50
C ILE A 6 38.36 -19.11 44.15
N VAL A 7 38.16 -19.86 43.05
CA VAL A 7 38.08 -19.30 41.67
C VAL A 7 36.62 -18.96 41.40
N PHE A 8 36.32 -17.66 41.26
CA PHE A 8 35.02 -17.18 40.80
C PHE A 8 34.94 -17.29 39.29
N TRP A 9 34.07 -18.14 38.79
CA TRP A 9 33.67 -18.16 37.38
C TRP A 9 32.60 -17.09 37.18
N ALA A 10 32.93 -15.98 36.49
CA ALA A 10 31.97 -15.00 36.03
C ALA A 10 31.34 -15.52 34.73
N ALA A 11 30.10 -15.98 34.77
CA ALA A 11 29.32 -16.30 33.60
C ALA A 11 28.83 -15.00 32.94
N ALA A 12 29.45 -14.62 31.82
CA ALA A 12 29.00 -13.51 30.98
C ALA A 12 27.74 -13.96 30.22
N VAL A 13 26.57 -13.55 30.69
CA VAL A 13 25.31 -13.69 29.92
C VAL A 13 25.33 -12.68 28.80
N ALA A 14 25.62 -13.13 27.57
CA ALA A 14 25.46 -12.35 26.36
C ALA A 14 23.95 -12.15 26.12
N ALA A 15 23.42 -10.98 26.45
CA ALA A 15 22.07 -10.57 26.06
C ALA A 15 22.05 -10.38 24.54
N LEU A 16 21.55 -11.38 23.79
CA LEU A 16 21.17 -11.20 22.40
C LEU A 16 19.96 -10.27 22.41
N SER A 17 20.21 -8.98 22.16
CA SER A 17 19.17 -8.01 21.83
C SER A 17 18.59 -8.39 20.46
N TRP A 18 17.46 -9.05 20.46
CA TRP A 18 16.67 -9.21 19.25
C TRP A 18 16.15 -7.82 18.87
N ALA A 19 16.82 -7.18 17.91
CA ALA A 19 16.30 -5.99 17.27
C ALA A 19 14.99 -6.39 16.57
N ALA A 20 13.86 -6.00 17.13
CA ALA A 20 12.57 -6.19 16.48
C ALA A 20 12.64 -5.48 15.13
N PRO A 21 12.32 -6.15 14.01
CA PRO A 21 12.38 -5.53 12.70
C PRO A 21 11.44 -4.32 12.66
N ALA A 22 11.94 -3.22 12.13
CA ALA A 22 11.14 -2.02 11.89
C ALA A 22 9.95 -2.40 10.98
N ARG A 23 8.74 -1.93 11.29
CA ARG A 23 7.48 -2.36 10.65
C ARG A 23 6.87 -1.20 9.85
N ALA A 24 6.94 -1.20 8.49
CA ALA A 24 6.14 -0.33 7.59
C ALA A 24 4.77 -0.96 7.33
N ILE A 25 3.81 -0.26 6.80
CA ILE A 25 2.41 -0.36 7.21
C ILE A 25 2.40 -0.54 8.72
N ASN A 26 1.92 0.38 9.46
CA ASN A 26 2.03 0.35 10.91
C ASN A 26 1.51 -1.01 11.46
N GLY A 27 2.34 -1.75 12.20
CA GLY A 27 2.02 -3.11 12.63
C GLY A 27 2.24 -4.23 11.60
N GLY A 28 2.67 -3.94 10.36
CA GLY A 28 2.89 -4.92 9.29
C GLY A 28 4.24 -5.64 9.36
N ALA A 29 4.40 -6.69 8.54
CA ALA A 29 5.63 -7.45 8.30
C ALA A 29 6.19 -7.18 6.89
N PRO A 30 7.45 -7.52 6.56
CA PRO A 30 7.93 -7.51 5.19
C PRO A 30 6.96 -8.27 4.27
N ALA A 31 6.61 -7.66 3.12
CA ALA A 31 5.69 -8.30 2.18
C ALA A 31 6.33 -9.53 1.54
N SER A 32 5.50 -10.50 1.14
CA SER A 32 5.96 -11.68 0.41
C SER A 32 6.52 -11.30 -0.98
N LYS A 33 7.28 -12.22 -1.58
CA LYS A 33 7.82 -12.01 -2.95
C LYS A 33 6.71 -11.86 -3.99
N GLU A 34 5.58 -12.54 -3.79
CA GLU A 34 4.41 -12.50 -4.66
C GLU A 34 3.78 -11.11 -4.64
N ILE A 35 3.59 -10.52 -3.45
CA ILE A 35 3.10 -9.14 -3.28
C ILE A 35 4.10 -8.15 -3.86
N ALA A 36 5.40 -8.34 -3.59
CA ALA A 36 6.45 -7.46 -4.10
C ALA A 36 6.52 -7.43 -5.63
N ALA A 37 6.26 -8.58 -6.28
CA ALA A 37 6.23 -8.65 -7.73
C ALA A 37 5.05 -7.89 -8.38
N GLN A 38 4.05 -7.47 -7.61
CA GLN A 38 2.85 -6.80 -8.11
C GLN A 38 2.72 -5.36 -7.61
N THR A 39 3.67 -4.88 -6.78
CA THR A 39 3.54 -3.60 -6.07
C THR A 39 4.73 -2.71 -6.37
N VAL A 40 4.47 -1.45 -6.67
CA VAL A 40 5.49 -0.44 -6.98
C VAL A 40 5.31 0.80 -6.11
N MET A 41 6.39 1.56 -5.92
CA MET A 41 6.33 2.88 -5.29
C MET A 41 6.18 3.95 -6.38
N ILE A 42 5.31 4.93 -6.14
CA ILE A 42 5.12 6.12 -6.99
C ILE A 42 5.66 7.33 -6.20
N VAL A 43 6.48 8.15 -6.85
CA VAL A 43 7.02 9.36 -6.25
C VAL A 43 6.71 10.57 -7.12
N SER A 44 6.71 11.75 -6.52
CA SER A 44 6.55 13.01 -7.24
C SER A 44 7.70 13.97 -6.97
N THR A 45 7.94 14.90 -7.88
CA THR A 45 8.93 15.98 -7.72
C THR A 45 8.59 16.92 -6.57
N ARG A 46 7.39 16.84 -6.00
CA ARG A 46 6.96 17.59 -4.80
C ARG A 46 7.23 16.86 -3.48
N GLY A 47 7.95 15.73 -3.53
CA GLY A 47 8.32 14.96 -2.35
C GLY A 47 7.22 14.03 -1.81
N ALA A 48 6.07 13.92 -2.49
CA ALA A 48 5.05 12.95 -2.12
C ALA A 48 5.45 11.54 -2.60
N SER A 49 5.12 10.53 -1.79
CA SER A 49 5.22 9.12 -2.16
C SER A 49 3.89 8.40 -1.95
N CYS A 50 3.60 7.46 -2.82
CA CYS A 50 2.44 6.58 -2.80
C CYS A 50 2.84 5.18 -3.24
N THR A 51 1.88 4.29 -3.19
CA THR A 51 2.02 2.90 -3.66
C THR A 51 1.13 2.68 -4.88
N GLY A 52 1.45 1.69 -5.70
CA GLY A 52 0.64 1.30 -6.84
C GLY A 52 0.70 -0.20 -7.11
N THR A 53 -0.27 -0.68 -7.89
CA THR A 53 -0.42 -2.08 -8.30
C THR A 53 -0.11 -2.22 -9.79
N VAL A 54 0.72 -3.18 -10.16
CA VAL A 54 1.04 -3.50 -11.56
C VAL A 54 -0.15 -4.18 -12.23
N ILE A 55 -0.81 -3.52 -13.17
CA ILE A 55 -1.98 -4.05 -13.91
C ILE A 55 -1.67 -4.38 -15.37
N ALA A 56 -0.52 -3.93 -15.87
CA ALA A 56 0.12 -4.35 -17.11
C ALA A 56 1.62 -4.04 -17.02
N ARG A 57 2.40 -4.46 -18.00
CA ARG A 57 3.85 -4.23 -17.99
C ARG A 57 4.25 -2.75 -17.95
N ASP A 58 3.39 -1.87 -18.42
CA ASP A 58 3.58 -0.42 -18.50
C ASP A 58 2.44 0.39 -17.86
N LEU A 59 1.52 -0.29 -17.12
CA LEU A 59 0.39 0.37 -16.46
C LEU A 59 0.36 0.03 -14.96
N VAL A 60 0.13 1.05 -14.16
CA VAL A 60 0.00 0.95 -12.71
C VAL A 60 -1.32 1.56 -12.26
N LEU A 61 -2.08 0.82 -11.47
CA LEU A 61 -3.28 1.28 -10.76
C LEU A 61 -2.85 1.88 -9.41
N THR A 62 -3.38 3.05 -9.09
CA THR A 62 -3.09 3.76 -7.83
C THR A 62 -4.29 4.60 -7.38
N ALA A 63 -4.17 5.35 -6.29
CA ALA A 63 -5.19 6.33 -5.89
C ALA A 63 -5.10 7.60 -6.73
N ALA A 64 -6.24 8.22 -7.01
CA ALA A 64 -6.31 9.46 -7.79
C ALA A 64 -5.62 10.63 -7.08
N HIS A 65 -5.80 10.75 -5.77
CA HIS A 65 -5.16 11.81 -4.99
C HIS A 65 -3.62 11.74 -5.03
N CYS A 66 -3.03 10.57 -5.30
CA CYS A 66 -1.59 10.38 -5.44
C CYS A 66 -1.01 11.10 -6.67
N VAL A 67 -1.80 11.26 -7.71
CA VAL A 67 -1.35 11.74 -9.03
C VAL A 67 -2.19 12.88 -9.59
N GLN A 68 -3.09 13.46 -8.79
CA GLN A 68 -3.96 14.56 -9.20
C GLN A 68 -3.28 15.93 -9.17
N PRO A 69 -2.45 16.31 -8.18
CA PRO A 69 -1.73 17.58 -8.24
C PRO A 69 -0.76 17.63 -9.43
N LYS A 70 -0.71 18.77 -10.14
CA LYS A 70 0.29 18.95 -11.22
C LYS A 70 1.70 18.80 -10.65
N SER A 71 2.40 17.78 -11.12
CA SER A 71 3.77 17.43 -10.75
C SER A 71 4.30 16.43 -11.77
N ASP A 72 5.60 16.21 -11.80
CA ASP A 72 6.16 15.05 -12.47
C ASP A 72 6.12 13.87 -11.52
N TYR A 73 5.71 12.73 -12.05
CA TYR A 73 5.58 11.49 -11.31
C TYR A 73 6.47 10.41 -11.93
N ALA A 74 6.96 9.51 -11.10
CA ALA A 74 7.72 8.35 -11.53
C ALA A 74 7.43 7.13 -10.67
N VAL A 75 7.59 5.95 -11.27
CA VAL A 75 7.64 4.67 -10.57
C VAL A 75 9.07 4.38 -10.18
N VAL A 76 9.30 4.04 -8.93
CA VAL A 76 10.59 3.62 -8.40
C VAL A 76 10.65 2.09 -8.39
N ILE A 77 11.65 1.54 -9.06
CA ILE A 77 11.98 0.12 -9.04
C ILE A 77 13.12 -0.08 -8.05
N PRO A 78 12.87 -0.74 -6.90
CA PRO A 78 13.89 -0.97 -5.89
C PRO A 78 15.04 -1.84 -6.42
N GLY A 79 16.26 -1.63 -5.91
CA GLY A 79 17.46 -2.39 -6.23
C GLY A 79 18.67 -1.77 -5.52
N THR A 80 19.86 -2.34 -5.75
CA THR A 80 21.12 -1.75 -5.26
C THR A 80 21.31 -0.31 -5.78
N THR A 81 20.89 -0.08 -7.02
CA THR A 81 20.70 1.26 -7.60
C THR A 81 19.24 1.37 -8.02
N PRO A 82 18.40 2.14 -7.31
CA PRO A 82 17.01 2.31 -7.68
C PRO A 82 16.86 2.90 -9.09
N ARG A 83 15.99 2.32 -9.91
CA ARG A 83 15.65 2.86 -11.24
C ARG A 83 14.36 3.65 -11.15
N ILE A 84 14.37 4.84 -11.71
CA ILE A 84 13.23 5.77 -11.74
C ILE A 84 12.67 5.77 -13.16
N VAL A 85 11.41 5.33 -13.32
CA VAL A 85 10.71 5.28 -14.60
C VAL A 85 9.63 6.36 -14.63
N PRO A 86 9.74 7.37 -15.52
CA PRO A 86 8.78 8.47 -15.58
C PRO A 86 7.37 7.99 -15.91
N VAL A 87 6.36 8.66 -15.33
CA VAL A 87 4.96 8.55 -15.73
C VAL A 87 4.72 9.45 -16.94
N THR A 88 4.16 8.88 -18.02
CA THR A 88 3.90 9.58 -19.28
C THR A 88 2.45 9.97 -19.47
N LYS A 89 1.51 9.24 -18.83
CA LYS A 89 0.08 9.54 -18.89
C LYS A 89 -0.61 9.17 -17.59
N ILE A 90 -1.57 9.98 -17.19
CA ILE A 90 -2.39 9.79 -15.99
C ILE A 90 -3.86 9.84 -16.42
N VAL A 91 -4.64 8.85 -16.00
CA VAL A 91 -6.09 8.82 -16.22
C VAL A 91 -6.76 8.66 -14.85
N LEU A 92 -7.41 9.72 -14.40
CA LEU A 92 -8.18 9.71 -13.15
C LEU A 92 -9.53 9.03 -13.38
N HIS A 93 -10.08 8.42 -12.34
CA HIS A 93 -11.45 7.93 -12.38
C HIS A 93 -12.43 9.10 -12.56
N PRO A 94 -13.39 9.05 -13.51
CA PRO A 94 -14.24 10.22 -13.87
C PRO A 94 -15.17 10.67 -12.74
N ARG A 95 -15.45 9.79 -11.76
CA ARG A 95 -16.27 10.13 -10.57
C ARG A 95 -15.41 10.49 -9.35
N TYR A 96 -14.08 10.61 -9.49
CA TYR A 96 -13.24 11.04 -8.39
C TYR A 96 -13.53 12.49 -8.01
N ASP A 97 -13.83 12.74 -6.75
CA ASP A 97 -13.98 14.10 -6.20
C ASP A 97 -12.81 14.40 -5.23
N PRO A 98 -11.92 15.34 -5.58
CA PRO A 98 -10.80 15.69 -4.70
C PRO A 98 -11.24 16.29 -3.36
N ARG A 99 -12.49 16.76 -3.25
CA ARG A 99 -13.06 17.30 -2.02
C ARG A 99 -13.82 16.26 -1.18
N GLN A 100 -13.70 14.96 -1.51
CA GLN A 100 -14.43 13.88 -0.82
C GLN A 100 -14.24 13.90 0.70
N PHE A 101 -13.06 14.32 1.19
CA PHE A 101 -12.76 14.41 2.61
C PHE A 101 -13.46 15.61 3.26
N GLU A 102 -13.57 16.73 2.57
CA GLU A 102 -14.26 17.94 3.03
C GLU A 102 -15.77 17.73 3.03
N THR A 103 -16.28 17.17 1.94
CA THR A 103 -17.72 16.95 1.74
C THR A 103 -18.24 15.73 2.47
N ARG A 104 -17.34 14.85 2.98
CA ARG A 104 -17.66 13.54 3.57
C ARG A 104 -18.47 12.64 2.62
N ARG A 105 -18.31 12.83 1.31
CA ARG A 105 -18.93 12.02 0.26
C ARG A 105 -17.89 11.13 -0.39
N PRO A 106 -17.86 9.82 -0.07
CA PRO A 106 -16.92 8.91 -0.68
C PRO A 106 -17.04 8.90 -2.22
N SER A 107 -15.91 8.96 -2.90
CA SER A 107 -15.85 8.85 -4.36
C SER A 107 -14.78 7.81 -4.74
N PRO A 108 -14.82 7.21 -5.96
CA PRO A 108 -13.80 6.27 -6.41
C PRO A 108 -12.43 6.95 -6.55
N ASP A 109 -11.61 6.86 -5.51
CA ASP A 109 -10.27 7.43 -5.47
C ASP A 109 -9.29 6.49 -6.18
N MET A 110 -9.34 6.49 -7.51
CA MET A 110 -8.53 5.63 -8.38
C MET A 110 -7.96 6.39 -9.57
N ALA A 111 -6.75 6.01 -9.98
CA ALA A 111 -6.10 6.44 -11.21
C ALA A 111 -5.32 5.29 -11.86
N ILE A 112 -5.19 5.33 -13.18
CA ILE A 112 -4.25 4.48 -13.93
C ILE A 112 -3.17 5.38 -14.50
N VAL A 113 -1.92 5.03 -14.26
CA VAL A 113 -0.76 5.72 -14.82
C VAL A 113 -0.04 4.82 -15.82
N LYS A 114 0.39 5.41 -16.95
CA LYS A 114 1.27 4.77 -17.93
C LYS A 114 2.69 5.25 -17.70
N ILE A 115 3.64 4.30 -17.65
CA ILE A 115 5.05 4.59 -17.48
C ILE A 115 5.79 4.55 -18.83
N ALA A 116 6.93 5.24 -18.90
CA ALA A 116 7.71 5.41 -20.13
C ALA A 116 8.29 4.11 -20.67
N GLU A 117 8.60 3.16 -19.79
CA GLU A 117 9.23 1.89 -20.12
C GLU A 117 8.52 0.74 -19.37
N PRO A 118 8.45 -0.47 -19.96
CA PRO A 118 7.91 -1.62 -19.27
C PRO A 118 8.72 -1.99 -18.02
N LEU A 119 8.00 -2.42 -16.98
CA LEU A 119 8.61 -2.96 -15.78
C LEU A 119 9.46 -4.22 -16.10
N PRO A 120 10.54 -4.47 -15.34
CA PRO A 120 11.38 -5.65 -15.50
C PRO A 120 10.60 -6.99 -15.41
N PRO A 121 11.15 -8.10 -15.96
CA PRO A 121 10.45 -9.40 -15.99
C PRO A 121 10.10 -10.02 -14.63
N ASN A 122 10.77 -9.59 -13.55
CA ASN A 122 10.47 -10.01 -12.19
C ASN A 122 9.16 -9.40 -11.62
N TYR A 123 8.61 -8.36 -12.28
CA TYR A 123 7.27 -7.87 -11.97
C TYR A 123 6.21 -8.71 -12.67
N ARG A 124 5.09 -8.90 -11.99
CA ARG A 124 3.94 -9.67 -12.48
C ARG A 124 2.70 -8.78 -12.51
N VAL A 125 1.90 -8.97 -13.53
CA VAL A 125 0.58 -8.35 -13.63
C VAL A 125 -0.32 -8.93 -12.54
N ALA A 126 -0.94 -8.08 -11.76
CA ALA A 126 -1.85 -8.47 -10.69
C ALA A 126 -3.16 -9.00 -11.26
N LYS A 127 -3.67 -10.08 -10.68
CA LYS A 127 -5.03 -10.53 -10.94
C LYS A 127 -5.99 -9.61 -10.19
N LEU A 128 -6.90 -8.97 -10.91
CA LEU A 128 -7.88 -8.05 -10.36
C LEU A 128 -9.20 -8.77 -10.09
N ALA A 129 -9.79 -8.56 -8.92
CA ALA A 129 -11.10 -9.08 -8.59
C ALA A 129 -12.18 -8.61 -9.59
N THR A 130 -13.09 -9.51 -9.91
CA THR A 130 -14.20 -9.27 -10.84
C THR A 130 -15.52 -9.03 -10.13
N THR A 131 -15.65 -9.47 -8.90
CA THR A 131 -16.90 -9.44 -8.13
C THR A 131 -17.22 -8.04 -7.64
N ALA A 132 -18.35 -7.48 -8.11
CA ALA A 132 -18.89 -6.19 -7.67
C ALA A 132 -19.86 -6.41 -6.50
N ALA A 133 -19.35 -6.88 -5.36
CA ALA A 133 -20.13 -7.08 -4.15
C ALA A 133 -19.33 -6.62 -2.93
N PHE A 134 -20.04 -6.20 -1.88
CA PHE A 134 -19.41 -5.92 -0.60
C PHE A 134 -19.06 -7.22 0.11
N PRO A 135 -17.81 -7.38 0.57
CA PRO A 135 -17.40 -8.54 1.36
C PRO A 135 -18.10 -8.51 2.73
N LYS A 136 -18.30 -9.69 3.31
CA LYS A 136 -18.89 -9.82 4.65
C LYS A 136 -18.03 -9.13 5.70
N HIS A 137 -18.66 -8.66 6.78
CA HIS A 137 -17.95 -8.20 7.97
C HIS A 137 -17.00 -9.32 8.47
N GLY A 138 -15.79 -8.93 8.89
CA GLY A 138 -14.75 -9.88 9.30
C GLY A 138 -13.95 -10.52 8.17
N THR A 139 -14.30 -10.32 6.89
CA THR A 139 -13.48 -10.78 5.76
C THR A 139 -12.07 -10.16 5.85
N MET A 140 -11.03 -10.99 5.82
CA MET A 140 -9.65 -10.57 5.99
C MET A 140 -9.05 -10.07 4.66
N PHE A 141 -8.46 -8.88 4.68
CA PHE A 141 -7.74 -8.29 3.57
C PHE A 141 -6.27 -8.14 3.89
N VAL A 142 -5.39 -8.44 2.94
CA VAL A 142 -3.96 -8.14 3.03
C VAL A 142 -3.70 -6.80 2.34
N LEU A 143 -3.36 -5.78 3.12
CA LEU A 143 -2.93 -4.48 2.60
C LEU A 143 -1.43 -4.50 2.37
N ALA A 144 -0.96 -3.85 1.30
CA ALA A 144 0.48 -3.71 1.06
C ALA A 144 0.86 -2.30 0.59
N GLY A 145 2.05 -1.82 1.04
CA GLY A 145 2.52 -0.50 0.67
C GLY A 145 3.95 -0.18 1.09
N PHE A 146 4.45 0.94 0.59
CA PHE A 146 5.78 1.51 0.84
C PHE A 146 5.75 2.68 1.83
N GLY A 147 4.64 2.89 2.50
CA GLY A 147 4.43 3.99 3.43
C GLY A 147 5.29 3.94 4.69
N PHE A 148 5.01 4.82 5.64
CA PHE A 148 5.74 4.88 6.89
C PHE A 148 5.51 3.62 7.75
N ALA A 149 6.59 3.11 8.32
CA ALA A 149 6.60 1.99 9.27
C ALA A 149 6.37 2.42 10.71
N LYS A 150 6.75 3.63 10.99
CA LYS A 150 6.65 4.27 12.30
C LYS A 150 5.93 5.57 12.13
N ASP A 151 5.01 5.82 13.02
CA ASP A 151 4.33 7.10 13.10
C ASP A 151 5.35 8.24 13.23
N ASN A 152 5.16 9.32 12.48
CA ASN A 152 6.04 10.51 12.47
C ASN A 152 7.52 10.26 12.07
N ASP A 153 7.87 9.13 11.46
CA ASP A 153 9.22 8.87 10.96
C ASP A 153 9.23 8.63 9.43
N PRO A 154 9.41 9.67 8.60
CA PRO A 154 9.49 9.54 7.14
C PRO A 154 10.61 8.61 6.66
N ARG A 155 11.70 8.46 7.42
CA ARG A 155 12.82 7.56 7.08
C ARG A 155 12.45 6.09 7.19
N SER A 156 11.32 5.78 7.82
CA SER A 156 10.79 4.43 7.92
C SER A 156 10.02 3.97 6.66
N ALA A 157 9.78 4.87 5.69
CA ALA A 157 9.15 4.55 4.40
C ALA A 157 10.13 3.87 3.42
N GLY A 158 9.58 3.40 2.28
CA GLY A 158 10.36 2.88 1.16
C GLY A 158 10.66 1.39 1.19
N THR A 159 10.29 0.68 2.27
CA THR A 159 10.33 -0.79 2.33
C THR A 159 8.91 -1.32 2.16
N LEU A 160 8.71 -2.24 1.20
CA LEU A 160 7.39 -2.85 0.99
C LEU A 160 7.00 -3.79 2.14
N ARG A 161 5.82 -3.58 2.68
CA ARG A 161 5.27 -4.39 3.77
C ARG A 161 3.82 -4.71 3.56
N SER A 162 3.30 -5.61 4.38
CA SER A 162 1.88 -5.97 4.38
C SER A 162 1.35 -6.20 5.79
N VAL A 163 0.04 -6.02 5.93
CA VAL A 163 -0.72 -6.33 7.14
C VAL A 163 -2.05 -6.95 6.76
N THR A 164 -2.52 -7.89 7.55
CA THR A 164 -3.84 -8.51 7.35
C THR A 164 -4.84 -7.89 8.33
N LEU A 165 -5.94 -7.33 7.80
CA LEU A 165 -6.96 -6.62 8.58
C LEU A 165 -8.36 -7.08 8.20
N PRO A 166 -9.30 -7.19 9.15
CA PRO A 166 -10.70 -7.50 8.87
C PRO A 166 -11.45 -6.31 8.27
N ASN A 167 -12.37 -6.59 7.37
CA ASN A 167 -13.42 -5.66 6.96
C ASN A 167 -14.34 -5.36 8.15
N VAL A 168 -14.48 -4.09 8.51
CA VAL A 168 -15.34 -3.63 9.61
C VAL A 168 -16.58 -2.87 9.12
N GLY A 169 -16.84 -2.89 7.81
CA GLY A 169 -18.03 -2.31 7.20
C GLY A 169 -17.77 -1.61 5.89
N SER A 170 -18.85 -1.21 5.23
CA SER A 170 -18.82 -0.45 3.97
C SER A 170 -19.05 1.04 4.20
N THR A 171 -18.70 1.86 3.20
CA THR A 171 -19.02 3.27 3.12
C THR A 171 -19.16 3.70 1.66
N GLY A 172 -20.19 4.51 1.38
CA GLY A 172 -20.50 4.85 -0.02
C GLY A 172 -20.96 3.64 -0.83
N ASP A 173 -20.79 3.73 -2.16
CA ASP A 173 -21.29 2.76 -3.12
C ASP A 173 -20.25 1.71 -3.58
N SER A 174 -19.01 1.84 -3.15
CA SER A 174 -17.90 0.99 -3.63
C SER A 174 -16.71 0.91 -2.69
N MET A 175 -16.85 1.32 -1.43
CA MET A 175 -15.74 1.33 -0.48
C MET A 175 -16.02 0.50 0.76
N ILE A 176 -14.97 -0.09 1.31
CA ILE A 176 -14.97 -0.73 2.63
C ILE A 176 -14.02 -0.05 3.58
N ARG A 177 -14.16 -0.36 4.85
CA ARG A 177 -13.25 0.00 5.92
C ARG A 177 -12.63 -1.25 6.50
N VAL A 178 -11.32 -1.27 6.62
CA VAL A 178 -10.59 -2.36 7.30
C VAL A 178 -9.87 -1.80 8.52
N SER A 179 -9.87 -2.55 9.63
CA SER A 179 -9.30 -2.07 10.89
C SER A 179 -9.02 -3.25 11.81
N ALA A 180 -7.95 -3.17 12.59
CA ALA A 180 -7.64 -4.12 13.66
C ALA A 180 -8.35 -3.79 14.98
N GLY A 181 -9.25 -2.77 14.99
CA GLY A 181 -9.97 -2.30 16.19
C GLY A 181 -9.31 -1.09 16.86
N ASN A 182 -10.01 -0.54 17.84
CA ASN A 182 -9.72 0.77 18.44
C ASN A 182 -8.39 0.80 19.23
N ASP A 183 -7.94 -0.34 19.73
CA ASP A 183 -6.71 -0.45 20.54
C ASP A 183 -5.48 -0.75 19.69
N SER A 184 -5.63 -0.90 18.38
CA SER A 184 -4.57 -1.23 17.46
C SER A 184 -4.18 -0.05 16.58
N ILE A 185 -2.88 0.17 16.44
CA ILE A 185 -2.31 1.13 15.48
C ILE A 185 -2.02 0.48 14.13
N ALA A 186 -2.33 -0.81 13.96
CA ALA A 186 -2.11 -1.52 12.70
C ALA A 186 -3.03 -0.97 11.59
N GLY A 187 -2.45 -0.62 10.45
CA GLY A 187 -3.17 -0.07 9.32
C GLY A 187 -2.27 0.69 8.35
N ALA A 188 -2.89 1.27 7.32
CA ALA A 188 -2.17 2.09 6.36
C ALA A 188 -1.63 3.38 6.99
N CYS A 189 -0.58 3.92 6.37
CA CYS A 189 0.08 5.15 6.76
C CYS A 189 0.35 6.04 5.54
N ILE A 190 0.95 7.21 5.76
CA ILE A 190 1.42 8.09 4.68
C ILE A 190 2.35 7.29 3.75
N GLY A 191 2.02 7.25 2.46
CA GLY A 191 2.75 6.53 1.42
C GLY A 191 2.15 5.16 1.04
N ASP A 192 1.21 4.60 1.82
CA ASP A 192 0.50 3.36 1.46
C ASP A 192 -0.68 3.60 0.51
N SER A 193 -1.12 4.85 0.40
CA SER A 193 -2.17 5.27 -0.55
C SER A 193 -1.89 4.76 -1.96
N GLY A 194 -2.92 4.23 -2.62
CA GLY A 194 -2.82 3.63 -3.94
C GLY A 194 -2.34 2.18 -3.95
N GLY A 195 -1.88 1.66 -2.83
CA GLY A 195 -1.45 0.28 -2.67
C GLY A 195 -2.59 -0.73 -2.80
N PRO A 196 -2.26 -2.01 -3.09
CA PRO A 196 -3.24 -3.07 -3.21
C PRO A 196 -3.82 -3.50 -1.86
N ALA A 197 -5.12 -3.83 -1.88
CA ALA A 197 -5.79 -4.62 -0.87
C ALA A 197 -6.16 -5.97 -1.50
N PHE A 198 -5.50 -7.03 -1.07
CA PHE A 198 -5.70 -8.39 -1.60
C PHE A 198 -6.79 -9.13 -0.81
N LEU A 199 -7.57 -9.91 -1.54
CA LEU A 199 -8.49 -10.91 -1.03
C LEU A 199 -8.32 -12.19 -1.85
N ASP A 200 -8.07 -13.31 -1.20
CA ASP A 200 -7.89 -14.63 -1.85
C ASP A 200 -6.86 -14.62 -3.02
N GLY A 201 -5.78 -13.84 -2.87
CA GLY A 201 -4.71 -13.74 -3.85
C GLY A 201 -5.00 -12.79 -5.03
N GLU A 202 -6.19 -12.20 -5.12
CA GLU A 202 -6.55 -11.19 -6.11
C GLU A 202 -6.51 -9.78 -5.49
N VAL A 203 -6.18 -8.76 -6.28
CA VAL A 203 -6.32 -7.37 -5.86
C VAL A 203 -7.79 -6.98 -5.91
N ALA A 204 -8.41 -6.92 -4.74
CA ALA A 204 -9.82 -6.60 -4.57
C ALA A 204 -10.08 -5.10 -4.36
N GLY A 205 -9.04 -4.33 -4.00
CA GLY A 205 -9.22 -2.91 -3.76
C GLY A 205 -7.92 -2.10 -3.79
N VAL A 206 -8.11 -0.78 -3.77
CA VAL A 206 -7.05 0.24 -3.72
C VAL A 206 -7.16 1.00 -2.41
N ILE A 207 -6.05 1.12 -1.67
CA ILE A 207 -5.95 1.90 -0.44
C ILE A 207 -6.15 3.38 -0.78
N GLY A 208 -7.18 4.01 -0.21
CA GLY A 208 -7.52 5.41 -0.48
C GLY A 208 -7.12 6.33 0.67
N TRP A 209 -7.61 6.07 1.87
CA TRP A 209 -7.43 6.95 3.01
C TRP A 209 -7.28 6.16 4.31
N THR A 210 -6.82 6.84 5.35
CA THR A 210 -6.84 6.30 6.71
C THR A 210 -7.48 7.31 7.66
N SER A 211 -8.31 6.84 8.58
CA SER A 211 -8.73 7.67 9.70
C SER A 211 -7.63 7.62 10.75
N ILE A 212 -7.21 8.79 11.19
CA ILE A 212 -6.05 8.96 12.05
C ILE A 212 -6.53 9.53 13.37
N PRO A 213 -6.24 8.90 14.52
CA PRO A 213 -6.51 9.50 15.82
C PRO A 213 -5.73 10.81 16.00
N ALA A 214 -6.24 11.74 16.79
CA ALA A 214 -5.56 13.00 17.06
C ALA A 214 -4.10 12.77 17.52
N GLY A 215 -3.15 13.46 16.92
CA GLY A 215 -1.73 13.35 17.23
C GLY A 215 -1.00 12.14 16.64
N LYS A 216 -1.65 11.38 15.75
CA LYS A 216 -1.07 10.27 14.98
C LYS A 216 -1.07 10.58 13.50
N ASN A 217 -0.30 9.84 12.71
CA ASN A 217 -0.28 9.91 11.23
C ASN A 217 -0.50 8.55 10.56
N CYS A 218 -0.68 7.50 11.32
CA CYS A 218 -0.77 6.13 10.83
C CYS A 218 -1.87 5.34 11.54
N GLY A 219 -2.34 4.29 10.86
CA GLY A 219 -3.12 3.22 11.45
C GLY A 219 -4.60 3.51 11.62
N PHE A 220 -5.23 2.73 12.48
CA PHE A 220 -6.63 2.75 12.87
C PHE A 220 -7.57 2.17 11.81
N THR A 221 -8.30 2.97 11.05
CA THR A 221 -9.19 2.47 10.00
C THR A 221 -8.70 2.90 8.64
N THR A 222 -8.55 1.96 7.73
CA THR A 222 -8.15 2.20 6.35
C THR A 222 -9.35 2.06 5.42
N GLY A 223 -9.58 3.07 4.59
CA GLY A 223 -10.58 3.05 3.52
C GLY A 223 -10.01 2.43 2.26
N VAL A 224 -10.74 1.49 1.68
CA VAL A 224 -10.35 0.75 0.47
C VAL A 224 -11.45 0.89 -0.57
N THR A 225 -11.12 1.39 -1.76
CA THR A 225 -12.03 1.42 -2.91
C THR A 225 -12.01 0.07 -3.61
N LEU A 226 -13.16 -0.61 -3.68
CA LEU A 226 -13.28 -1.95 -4.28
C LEU A 226 -13.19 -1.90 -5.80
N ILE A 227 -12.33 -2.73 -6.39
CA ILE A 227 -12.06 -2.82 -7.81
C ILE A 227 -13.26 -3.37 -8.60
N GLY A 228 -13.97 -4.35 -8.06
CA GLY A 228 -15.09 -4.99 -8.74
C GLY A 228 -16.14 -4.00 -9.24
N PHE A 229 -16.48 -3.00 -8.43
CA PHE A 229 -17.41 -1.92 -8.82
C PHE A 229 -16.84 -0.96 -9.87
N GLN A 230 -15.53 -0.93 -10.07
CA GLN A 230 -14.82 -0.04 -10.99
C GLN A 230 -14.26 -0.79 -12.21
N ARG A 231 -14.48 -2.10 -12.30
CA ARG A 231 -13.91 -2.98 -13.31
C ARG A 231 -14.13 -2.47 -14.74
N GLY A 232 -15.35 -2.06 -15.07
CA GLY A 232 -15.66 -1.53 -16.40
C GLY A 232 -14.87 -0.28 -16.75
N TRP A 233 -14.61 0.61 -15.80
CA TRP A 233 -13.74 1.78 -16.04
C TRP A 233 -12.29 1.34 -16.24
N ILE A 234 -11.77 0.45 -15.40
CA ILE A 234 -10.39 -0.06 -15.51
C ILE A 234 -10.17 -0.66 -16.91
N GLU A 235 -11.05 -1.55 -17.36
CA GLU A 235 -10.94 -2.22 -18.66
C GLU A 235 -10.99 -1.26 -19.85
N ARG A 236 -11.90 -0.28 -19.82
CA ARG A 236 -11.96 0.74 -20.88
C ARG A 236 -10.70 1.60 -20.91
N THR A 237 -10.20 1.99 -19.74
CA THR A 237 -9.00 2.83 -19.62
C THR A 237 -7.77 2.09 -20.11
N VAL A 238 -7.58 0.84 -19.70
CA VAL A 238 -6.45 0.03 -20.14
C VAL A 238 -6.44 -0.16 -21.65
N ARG A 239 -7.60 -0.46 -22.27
CA ARG A 239 -7.73 -0.53 -23.73
C ARG A 239 -7.39 0.81 -24.40
N SER A 240 -7.84 1.93 -23.85
CA SER A 240 -7.55 3.27 -24.42
C SER A 240 -6.07 3.66 -24.32
N LEU A 241 -5.32 3.01 -23.43
CA LEU A 241 -3.87 3.20 -23.27
C LEU A 241 -3.05 2.24 -24.16
N GLY A 242 -3.73 1.42 -24.98
CA GLY A 242 -3.10 0.53 -25.96
C GLY A 242 -2.56 -0.78 -25.37
N THR A 243 -2.96 -1.14 -24.15
CA THR A 243 -2.51 -2.37 -23.48
C THR A 243 -3.75 -3.19 -23.09
N PRO A 244 -3.94 -4.45 -23.54
CA PRO A 244 -5.02 -5.29 -23.07
C PRO A 244 -4.78 -5.73 -21.61
N LEU A 245 -5.86 -5.88 -20.82
CA LEU A 245 -5.82 -6.64 -19.58
C LEU A 245 -5.78 -8.13 -19.95
N ASN A 246 -4.86 -8.87 -19.38
CA ASN A 246 -4.81 -10.33 -19.46
C ASN A 246 -5.85 -10.95 -18.52
#